data_8511ea4bf95c7cdbff41af7cfba85ab8
#
_entry.id   8511ea4bf95c7cdbff41af7cfba85ab8
#
_cell.length_a   1.000
_cell.length_b   1.000
_cell.length_c   1.000
_cell.angle_alpha   90.00
_cell.angle_beta   90.00
_cell.angle_gamma   90.00
#
_symmetry.space_group_name_H-M   'P 1'
#
loop_
_entity.id
_entity.type
_entity.pdbx_description
1 polymer ?
#
loop_
_entity_poly.entity_id
_entity_poly.type
_entity_poly.pdbx_seq_one_letter_code
_entity_poly.pdbx_strand_id
1 'polypeptide(L)'
;MSQTKPPFVSYKCIRYPKAEMLNRSREYYHFMDRRRTIRSFSDKPVPFEIIENIIMTASTAPSGAHKQPWTFCVVSDPALKQEIRAAAEKEEFENYNGRMSEEWLEDLQAFGTD
;
A
#
# COMPACT_ATOMS: atom_id res chain seq x y z
N MET A 1 -33.38 -9.07 28.05
CA MET A 1 -32.05 -8.83 27.43
C MET A 1 -32.13 -7.49 26.71
N SER A 2 -31.50 -6.45 27.23
CA SER A 2 -31.48 -5.12 26.62
C SER A 2 -30.61 -5.20 25.36
N GLN A 3 -31.25 -5.10 24.17
CA GLN A 3 -30.53 -4.91 22.93
C GLN A 3 -29.96 -3.50 22.94
N THR A 4 -28.71 -3.35 23.38
CA THR A 4 -27.98 -2.10 23.18
C THR A 4 -27.82 -1.92 21.66
N LYS A 5 -28.51 -0.91 21.10
CA LYS A 5 -28.29 -0.50 19.70
C LYS A 5 -26.78 -0.26 19.50
N PRO A 6 -26.17 -0.83 18.43
CA PRO A 6 -24.78 -0.51 18.14
C PRO A 6 -24.62 1.01 17.97
N PRO A 7 -23.50 1.59 18.42
CA PRO A 7 -23.27 3.02 18.35
C PRO A 7 -23.11 3.42 16.87
N PHE A 8 -24.19 3.92 16.27
CA PHE A 8 -24.14 4.48 14.92
C PHE A 8 -23.75 5.95 14.97
N VAL A 9 -22.82 6.33 14.11
CA VAL A 9 -22.44 7.73 13.89
C VAL A 9 -23.21 8.26 12.68
N SER A 10 -23.76 9.47 12.81
CA SER A 10 -24.47 10.11 11.72
C SER A 10 -23.50 10.43 10.58
N TYR A 11 -23.77 9.91 9.39
CA TYR A 11 -22.98 10.18 8.19
C TYR A 11 -23.58 11.32 7.38
N LYS A 12 -22.81 12.36 7.12
CA LYS A 12 -23.18 13.45 6.21
C LYS A 12 -22.54 13.20 4.84
N CYS A 13 -23.37 12.83 3.86
CA CYS A 13 -22.90 12.67 2.50
C CYS A 13 -22.50 14.04 1.91
N ILE A 14 -21.26 14.13 1.47
CA ILE A 14 -20.77 15.31 0.74
C ILE A 14 -21.24 15.17 -0.71
N ARG A 15 -21.97 16.18 -1.19
CA ARG A 15 -22.42 16.26 -2.58
C ARG A 15 -21.79 17.47 -3.25
N TYR A 16 -21.32 17.29 -4.46
CA TYR A 16 -20.71 18.34 -5.26
C TYR A 16 -21.59 18.66 -6.48
N PRO A 17 -21.63 19.93 -6.94
CA PRO A 17 -22.17 20.27 -8.24
C PRO A 17 -21.47 19.50 -9.36
N LYS A 18 -22.16 19.27 -10.49
CA LYS A 18 -21.63 18.47 -11.61
C LYS A 18 -20.25 18.96 -12.10
N ALA A 19 -20.06 20.27 -12.21
CA ALA A 19 -18.78 20.86 -12.64
C ALA A 19 -17.64 20.51 -11.66
N GLU A 20 -17.90 20.61 -10.37
CA GLU A 20 -16.96 20.26 -9.31
C GLU A 20 -16.63 18.75 -9.33
N MET A 21 -17.63 17.88 -9.52
CA MET A 21 -17.42 16.44 -9.65
C MET A 21 -16.49 16.11 -10.82
N LEU A 22 -16.71 16.74 -11.98
CA LEU A 22 -15.87 16.56 -13.17
C LEU A 22 -14.44 17.05 -12.93
N ASN A 23 -14.28 18.18 -12.26
CA ASN A 23 -12.95 18.71 -11.94
C ASN A 23 -12.20 17.78 -11.00
N ARG A 24 -12.81 17.38 -9.88
CA ARG A 24 -12.21 16.45 -8.89
C ARG A 24 -11.83 15.11 -9.50
N SER A 25 -12.69 14.54 -10.37
CA SER A 25 -12.38 13.27 -11.03
C SER A 25 -11.16 13.39 -11.94
N ARG A 26 -11.01 14.52 -12.67
CA ARG A 26 -9.86 14.80 -13.52
C ARG A 26 -8.58 15.02 -12.72
N GLU A 27 -8.66 15.79 -11.63
CA GLU A 27 -7.52 16.00 -10.72
C GLU A 27 -7.03 14.67 -10.12
N TYR A 28 -7.96 13.82 -9.68
CA TYR A 28 -7.62 12.50 -9.15
C TYR A 28 -6.98 11.60 -10.21
N TYR A 29 -7.52 11.59 -11.45
CA TYR A 29 -6.92 10.88 -12.57
C TYR A 29 -5.48 11.33 -12.80
N HIS A 30 -5.24 12.63 -12.92
CA HIS A 30 -3.88 13.16 -13.11
C HIS A 30 -2.94 12.88 -11.92
N PHE A 31 -3.46 12.83 -10.72
CA PHE A 31 -2.69 12.43 -9.54
C PHE A 31 -2.25 10.97 -9.65
N MET A 32 -3.17 10.06 -9.96
CA MET A 32 -2.89 8.63 -10.09
C MET A 32 -2.02 8.31 -11.31
N ASP A 33 -2.17 9.05 -12.40
CA ASP A 33 -1.38 8.88 -13.64
C ASP A 33 0.13 9.16 -13.44
N ARG A 34 0.50 9.88 -12.38
CA ARG A 34 1.91 10.10 -12.01
C ARG A 34 2.53 8.91 -11.28
N ARG A 35 1.73 7.95 -10.81
CA ARG A 35 2.26 6.78 -10.12
C ARG A 35 3.20 6.02 -11.06
N ARG A 36 4.38 5.66 -10.57
CA ARG A 36 5.36 4.82 -11.28
C ARG A 36 5.81 3.71 -10.37
N THR A 37 6.23 2.61 -10.96
CA THR A 37 6.94 1.55 -10.24
C THR A 37 8.36 2.03 -9.98
N ILE A 38 8.68 2.26 -8.71
CA ILE A 38 10.00 2.71 -8.27
C ILE A 38 10.63 1.55 -7.53
N ARG A 39 11.86 1.17 -7.90
CA ARG A 39 12.66 0.10 -7.27
C ARG A 39 13.94 0.60 -6.64
N SER A 40 14.40 1.80 -7.01
CA SER A 40 15.57 2.44 -6.39
C SER A 40 15.13 3.51 -5.42
N PHE A 41 15.57 3.42 -4.19
CA PHE A 41 15.21 4.34 -3.12
C PHE A 41 16.47 5.01 -2.56
N SER A 42 16.33 6.25 -2.08
CA SER A 42 17.40 6.92 -1.35
C SER A 42 17.44 6.44 0.11
N ASP A 43 18.57 6.64 0.75
CA ASP A 43 18.79 6.40 2.18
C ASP A 43 18.29 7.52 3.09
N LYS A 44 17.64 8.54 2.51
CA LYS A 44 17.10 9.68 3.27
C LYS A 44 16.06 9.22 4.28
N PRO A 45 16.17 9.66 5.55
CA PRO A 45 15.20 9.28 6.56
C PRO A 45 13.82 9.84 6.24
N VAL A 46 12.80 9.05 6.50
CA VAL A 46 11.39 9.46 6.39
C VAL A 46 10.89 9.84 7.80
N PRO A 47 10.32 11.04 7.99
CA PRO A 47 9.72 11.43 9.27
C PRO A 47 8.65 10.42 9.71
N PHE A 48 8.67 10.07 11.00
CA PHE A 48 7.77 9.04 11.53
C PHE A 48 6.28 9.41 11.36
N GLU A 49 5.95 10.68 11.46
CA GLU A 49 4.60 11.20 11.20
C GLU A 49 4.06 10.83 9.80
N ILE A 50 4.94 10.77 8.79
CA ILE A 50 4.55 10.33 7.44
C ILE A 50 4.17 8.86 7.46
N ILE A 51 4.91 8.03 8.20
CA ILE A 51 4.60 6.60 8.34
C ILE A 51 3.26 6.42 9.06
N GLU A 52 3.01 7.19 10.12
CA GLU A 52 1.72 7.17 10.81
C GLU A 52 0.56 7.53 9.86
N ASN A 53 0.71 8.59 9.05
CA ASN A 53 -0.30 9.00 8.07
C ASN A 53 -0.57 7.93 7.01
N ILE A 54 0.47 7.21 6.56
CA ILE A 54 0.34 6.09 5.62
C ILE A 54 -0.48 4.96 6.27
N ILE A 55 -0.17 4.59 7.51
CA ILE A 55 -0.88 3.55 8.26
C ILE A 55 -2.34 3.97 8.48
N MET A 56 -2.57 5.21 8.91
CA MET A 56 -3.92 5.74 9.10
C MET A 56 -4.72 5.71 7.80
N THR A 57 -4.10 6.05 6.67
CA THR A 57 -4.73 5.96 5.35
C THR A 57 -5.12 4.51 5.01
N ALA A 58 -4.21 3.57 5.21
CA ALA A 58 -4.49 2.14 4.98
C ALA A 58 -5.59 1.60 5.91
N SER A 59 -5.64 2.07 7.16
CA SER A 59 -6.64 1.66 8.15
C SER A 59 -8.07 2.13 7.83
N THR A 60 -8.24 3.09 6.91
CA THR A 60 -9.57 3.52 6.46
C THR A 60 -10.26 2.51 5.54
N ALA A 61 -9.58 1.44 5.15
CA ALA A 61 -10.18 0.40 4.32
C ALA A 61 -11.41 -0.21 5.00
N PRO A 62 -12.48 -0.52 4.23
CA PRO A 62 -13.67 -1.16 4.79
C PRO A 62 -13.35 -2.60 5.21
N SER A 63 -14.00 -3.05 6.29
CA SER A 63 -13.90 -4.43 6.75
C SER A 63 -15.26 -5.00 7.13
N GLY A 64 -15.43 -6.31 7.06
CA GLY A 64 -16.68 -6.98 7.46
C GLY A 64 -17.04 -6.63 8.90
N ALA A 65 -18.25 -6.14 9.13
CA ALA A 65 -18.77 -5.67 10.42
C ALA A 65 -17.82 -4.67 11.14
N HIS A 66 -17.02 -3.93 10.40
CA HIS A 66 -16.02 -2.99 10.91
C HIS A 66 -15.03 -3.62 11.92
N LYS A 67 -14.66 -4.88 11.70
CA LYS A 67 -13.76 -5.62 12.58
C LYS A 67 -12.32 -5.15 12.53
N GLN A 68 -11.91 -4.53 11.42
CA GLN A 68 -10.55 -4.01 11.17
C GLN A 68 -9.44 -5.02 11.61
N PRO A 69 -9.38 -6.22 11.01
CA PRO A 69 -8.58 -7.33 11.52
C PRO A 69 -7.08 -7.23 11.23
N TRP A 70 -6.64 -6.13 10.64
CA TRP A 70 -5.24 -5.92 10.28
C TRP A 70 -4.41 -5.42 11.44
N THR A 71 -3.15 -5.80 11.43
CA THR A 71 -2.10 -5.25 12.26
C THR A 71 -1.00 -4.70 11.37
N PHE A 72 -0.60 -3.46 11.58
CA PHE A 72 0.49 -2.82 10.85
C PHE A 72 1.76 -2.88 11.69
N CYS A 73 2.83 -3.41 11.11
CA CYS A 73 4.15 -3.46 11.74
C CYS A 73 5.11 -2.51 11.00
N VAL A 74 5.78 -1.65 11.76
CA VAL A 74 6.82 -0.77 11.23
C VAL A 74 8.18 -1.28 11.65
N VAL A 75 9.06 -1.53 10.68
CA VAL A 75 10.42 -1.99 10.92
C VAL A 75 11.37 -0.84 10.63
N SER A 76 12.01 -0.30 11.67
CA SER A 76 13.03 0.76 11.58
C SER A 76 14.45 0.25 11.87
N ASP A 77 14.58 -0.84 12.62
CA ASP A 77 15.87 -1.42 12.98
C ASP A 77 16.64 -1.91 11.73
N PRO A 78 17.90 -1.44 11.50
CA PRO A 78 18.67 -1.82 10.32
C PRO A 78 19.04 -3.30 10.28
N ALA A 79 19.28 -3.93 11.43
CA ALA A 79 19.66 -5.36 11.47
C ALA A 79 18.46 -6.21 11.08
N LEU A 80 17.27 -5.92 11.63
CA LEU A 80 16.05 -6.61 11.27
C LEU A 80 15.67 -6.40 9.79
N LYS A 81 15.88 -5.19 9.25
CA LYS A 81 15.69 -4.95 7.81
C LYS A 81 16.61 -5.82 6.96
N GLN A 82 17.85 -6.00 7.37
CA GLN A 82 18.81 -6.86 6.67
C GLN A 82 18.40 -8.34 6.72
N GLU A 83 17.90 -8.82 7.85
CA GLU A 83 17.37 -10.18 7.96
C GLU A 83 16.16 -10.42 7.05
N ILE A 84 15.22 -9.46 7.03
CA ILE A 84 14.05 -9.51 6.12
C ILE A 84 14.51 -9.51 4.66
N ARG A 85 15.48 -8.67 4.32
CA ARG A 85 16.05 -8.61 2.97
C ARG A 85 16.68 -9.93 2.57
N ALA A 86 17.53 -10.51 3.41
CA ALA A 86 18.19 -11.78 3.12
C ALA A 86 17.16 -12.92 2.92
N ALA A 87 16.09 -12.94 3.71
CA ALA A 87 15.02 -13.93 3.55
C ALA A 87 14.24 -13.72 2.23
N ALA A 88 13.96 -12.49 1.85
CA ALA A 88 13.27 -12.15 0.61
C ALA A 88 14.12 -12.48 -0.62
N GLU A 89 15.41 -12.12 -0.62
CA GLU A 89 16.35 -12.41 -1.72
C GLU A 89 16.49 -13.93 -1.96
N LYS A 90 16.49 -14.72 -0.90
CA LYS A 90 16.51 -16.19 -1.01
C LYS A 90 15.27 -16.72 -1.75
N GLU A 91 14.08 -16.26 -1.39
CA GLU A 91 12.84 -16.67 -2.04
C GLU A 91 12.78 -16.17 -3.50
N GLU A 92 13.26 -14.97 -3.76
CA GLU A 92 13.31 -14.40 -5.09
C GLU A 92 14.26 -15.20 -5.99
N PHE A 93 15.44 -15.55 -5.50
CA PHE A 93 16.38 -16.42 -6.22
C PHE A 93 15.74 -17.77 -6.61
N GLU A 94 14.98 -18.40 -5.71
CA GLU A 94 14.25 -19.64 -6.02
C GLU A 94 13.16 -19.42 -7.09
N ASN A 95 12.52 -18.25 -7.08
CA ASN A 95 11.51 -17.90 -8.09
C ASN A 95 12.14 -17.76 -9.48
N TYR A 96 13.25 -17.02 -9.60
CA TYR A 96 13.97 -16.84 -10.88
C TYR A 96 14.57 -18.15 -11.39
N ASN A 97 15.00 -19.05 -10.52
CA ASN A 97 15.67 -20.30 -10.88
C ASN A 97 14.75 -21.52 -11.01
N GLY A 98 13.43 -21.36 -11.13
CA GLY A 98 12.59 -22.50 -11.39
C GLY A 98 11.09 -22.36 -11.23
N ARG A 99 10.60 -21.26 -10.66
CA ARG A 99 9.16 -21.05 -10.47
C ARG A 99 8.52 -20.12 -11.51
N MET A 100 9.32 -19.21 -12.10
CA MET A 100 8.83 -18.28 -13.13
C MET A 100 8.88 -18.92 -14.52
N SER A 101 7.94 -18.53 -15.40
CA SER A 101 7.96 -18.92 -16.81
C SER A 101 9.07 -18.19 -17.57
N GLU A 102 9.57 -18.80 -18.66
CA GLU A 102 10.57 -18.20 -19.53
C GLU A 102 10.12 -16.84 -20.08
N GLU A 103 8.86 -16.74 -20.51
CA GLU A 103 8.24 -15.48 -20.98
C GLU A 103 8.33 -14.36 -19.94
N TRP A 104 8.06 -14.66 -18.68
CA TRP A 104 8.15 -13.68 -17.61
C TRP A 104 9.60 -13.26 -17.32
N LEU A 105 10.53 -14.21 -17.37
CA LEU A 105 11.96 -13.92 -17.17
C LEU A 105 12.49 -13.01 -18.27
N GLU A 106 12.10 -13.23 -19.52
CA GLU A 106 12.45 -12.36 -20.65
C GLU A 106 11.90 -10.93 -20.45
N ASP A 107 10.65 -10.79 -20.02
CA ASP A 107 10.03 -9.48 -19.76
C ASP A 107 10.74 -8.71 -18.62
N LEU A 108 11.23 -9.41 -17.60
CA LEU A 108 11.90 -8.81 -16.45
C LEU A 108 13.37 -8.47 -16.70
N GLN A 109 14.03 -9.13 -17.64
CA GLN A 109 15.46 -8.97 -17.92
C GLN A 109 15.88 -7.51 -18.16
N ALA A 110 15.01 -6.74 -18.86
CA ALA A 110 15.27 -5.33 -19.15
C ALA A 110 15.29 -4.42 -17.90
N PHE A 111 14.77 -4.91 -16.77
CA PHE A 111 14.65 -4.13 -15.53
C PHE A 111 15.75 -4.41 -14.50
N GLY A 112 16.61 -5.42 -14.75
CA GLY A 112 17.70 -5.80 -13.82
C GLY A 112 17.17 -6.12 -12.43
N THR A 113 16.19 -6.99 -12.35
CA THR A 113 15.52 -7.41 -11.09
C THR A 113 15.97 -8.78 -10.60
N ASP A 114 16.92 -9.41 -11.27
CA ASP A 114 17.57 -10.69 -10.96
C ASP A 114 18.70 -10.56 -9.92
#